data_aab0a02d3603b854d0d11826aba56625
#
_entry.id   aab0a02d3603b854d0d11826aba56625
#
_cell.length_a   1.000
_cell.length_b   1.000
_cell.length_c   1.000
_cell.angle_alpha   90.00
_cell.angle_beta   90.00
_cell.angle_gamma   90.00
#
_symmetry.space_group_name_H-M   'P 1'
#
loop_
_entity.id
_entity.type
_entity.pdbx_description
1 polymer ?
#
loop_
_entity_poly.entity_id
_entity_poly.type
_entity_poly.pdbx_seq_one_letter_code
_entity_poly.pdbx_strand_id
1 'polypeptide(L)'
;MNAIQNIISHFLAFVALITGLFHLSQPLTVQQTPTILNPLSIQAMRSRDYPGSEIKIEETLSPAGSYKRYIASYKSDGLKIYALLLVPKGAKLQKGWPVIILNHGYIIPEKYTPDGNYIPYADAFAKNGYIVFKPSYRGNGKSEGVPTSTYYSPDYTIDDLNAIASIKKYPDADASKIGVWGHSMGGSITLRDLVINITDIKAAVIWGGVVGTYSDIMFNWQGRVSYKPTAEDLMLRNKNRDLLVSVNGTPTKNPDFWNSVDPTYFLEDTAAPIQIDVGLSDNQVPPDFSRGLYNKLKILGKTVEYYGYPGSNHDIQQSFTLAMKRTIDFFNRYLK
;
A
#
# COMPACT_ATOMS: atom_id res chain seq x y z
N MET A 1 -38.13 7.38 81.60
CA MET A 1 -37.90 6.52 80.44
C MET A 1 -38.14 7.18 79.05
N ASN A 2 -38.71 8.42 78.99
CA ASN A 2 -39.08 9.01 77.69
C ASN A 2 -38.09 9.99 77.03
N ALA A 3 -37.01 10.41 77.70
CA ALA A 3 -36.07 11.35 77.12
C ALA A 3 -34.95 10.68 76.24
N ILE A 4 -34.55 9.47 76.62
CA ILE A 4 -33.50 8.75 75.94
C ILE A 4 -33.98 8.12 74.61
N GLN A 5 -35.25 7.68 74.54
CA GLN A 5 -35.85 7.15 73.32
C GLN A 5 -36.03 8.21 72.23
N ASN A 6 -36.38 9.46 72.64
CA ASN A 6 -36.49 10.56 71.64
C ASN A 6 -35.16 10.98 71.06
N ILE A 7 -34.08 10.96 71.81
CA ILE A 7 -32.71 11.28 71.30
C ILE A 7 -32.23 10.24 70.29
N ILE A 8 -32.47 8.96 70.53
CA ILE A 8 -32.08 7.89 69.60
C ILE A 8 -32.87 7.93 68.29
N SER A 9 -34.18 8.24 68.34
CA SER A 9 -35.01 8.37 67.11
C SER A 9 -34.60 9.54 66.25
N HIS A 10 -34.21 10.67 66.81
CA HIS A 10 -33.73 11.86 66.06
C HIS A 10 -32.33 11.65 65.49
N PHE A 11 -31.47 10.90 66.16
CA PHE A 11 -30.15 10.57 65.68
C PHE A 11 -30.17 9.57 64.53
N LEU A 12 -31.08 8.58 64.57
CA LEU A 12 -31.29 7.63 63.46
C LEU A 12 -31.93 8.28 62.23
N ALA A 13 -32.83 9.26 62.42
CA ALA A 13 -33.42 10.02 61.34
C ALA A 13 -32.39 10.95 60.66
N PHE A 14 -31.46 11.53 61.42
CA PHE A 14 -30.38 12.37 60.87
C PHE A 14 -29.31 11.60 60.12
N VAL A 15 -28.98 10.37 60.55
CA VAL A 15 -28.06 9.47 59.83
C VAL A 15 -28.67 8.95 58.54
N ALA A 16 -30.00 8.67 58.50
CA ALA A 16 -30.70 8.27 57.27
C ALA A 16 -30.81 9.40 56.25
N LEU A 17 -30.85 10.69 56.70
CA LEU A 17 -30.87 11.84 55.81
C LEU A 17 -29.49 12.13 55.18
N ILE A 18 -28.41 11.81 55.85
CA ILE A 18 -27.03 11.99 55.34
C ILE A 18 -26.64 10.86 54.38
N THR A 19 -27.11 9.62 54.60
CA THR A 19 -26.84 8.51 53.70
C THR A 19 -27.64 8.53 52.38
N GLY A 20 -28.77 9.28 52.35
CA GLY A 20 -29.58 9.48 51.14
C GLY A 20 -29.02 10.51 50.13
N LEU A 21 -27.99 11.29 50.51
CA LEU A 21 -27.40 12.32 49.67
C LEU A 21 -26.14 11.89 48.91
N PHE A 22 -25.61 10.70 49.17
CA PHE A 22 -24.58 10.06 48.32
C PHE A 22 -25.25 9.22 47.22
N HIS A 23 -26.02 9.85 46.34
CA HIS A 23 -26.17 9.33 45.02
C HIS A 23 -24.78 9.41 44.38
N LEU A 24 -24.08 8.28 44.32
CA LEU A 24 -22.95 8.09 43.48
C LEU A 24 -23.38 8.51 42.07
N SER A 25 -23.01 9.72 41.66
CA SER A 25 -23.04 10.13 40.28
C SER A 25 -22.14 9.12 39.54
N GLN A 26 -22.75 8.16 38.89
CA GLN A 26 -22.02 7.32 37.95
C GLN A 26 -21.30 8.27 36.99
N PRO A 27 -20.01 8.07 36.73
CA PRO A 27 -19.32 8.87 35.74
C PRO A 27 -20.12 8.70 34.43
N LEU A 28 -20.57 9.82 33.88
CA LEU A 28 -21.17 9.87 32.56
C LEU A 28 -20.09 9.25 31.63
N THR A 29 -20.32 8.03 31.22
CA THR A 29 -19.57 7.44 30.12
C THR A 29 -19.87 8.31 28.91
N VAL A 30 -18.96 9.23 28.62
CA VAL A 30 -18.97 9.97 27.36
C VAL A 30 -18.87 8.89 26.29
N GLN A 31 -19.99 8.54 25.69
CA GLN A 31 -19.99 7.76 24.46
C GLN A 31 -19.20 8.59 23.46
N GLN A 32 -17.95 8.21 23.23
CA GLN A 32 -17.18 8.77 22.15
C GLN A 32 -17.95 8.46 20.87
N THR A 33 -18.49 9.49 20.25
CA THR A 33 -19.04 9.40 18.91
C THR A 33 -17.96 8.75 18.04
N PRO A 34 -18.24 7.66 17.30
CA PRO A 34 -17.23 7.02 16.50
C PRO A 34 -16.63 8.05 15.54
N THR A 35 -15.37 8.34 15.69
CA THR A 35 -14.64 9.24 14.79
C THR A 35 -14.64 8.59 13.41
N ILE A 36 -15.37 9.18 12.46
CA ILE A 36 -15.34 8.70 11.06
C ILE A 36 -13.95 8.98 10.52
N LEU A 37 -13.16 7.92 10.38
CA LEU A 37 -11.82 8.01 9.83
C LEU A 37 -11.87 8.34 8.33
N ASN A 38 -10.96 9.20 7.88
CA ASN A 38 -10.81 9.43 6.45
C ASN A 38 -10.41 8.11 5.75
N PRO A 39 -11.07 7.72 4.65
CA PRO A 39 -10.80 6.47 3.94
C PRO A 39 -9.33 6.29 3.50
N LEU A 40 -8.60 7.38 3.31
CA LEU A 40 -7.16 7.36 2.96
C LEU A 40 -6.26 7.09 4.18
N SER A 41 -6.75 7.22 5.42
CA SER A 41 -5.94 6.98 6.62
C SER A 41 -5.51 5.51 6.70
N ILE A 42 -4.29 5.29 7.17
CA ILE A 42 -3.74 3.94 7.31
C ILE A 42 -4.63 3.10 8.24
N GLN A 43 -5.17 3.69 9.32
CA GLN A 43 -6.05 2.99 10.24
C GLN A 43 -7.39 2.58 9.59
N ALA A 44 -8.02 3.46 8.80
CA ALA A 44 -9.24 3.11 8.06
C ALA A 44 -8.98 1.97 7.07
N MET A 45 -7.86 2.04 6.35
CA MET A 45 -7.47 1.00 5.40
C MET A 45 -7.17 -0.33 6.10
N ARG A 46 -6.55 -0.32 7.29
CA ARG A 46 -6.33 -1.55 8.10
C ARG A 46 -7.63 -2.17 8.61
N SER A 47 -8.62 -1.35 8.86
CA SER A 47 -9.94 -1.80 9.36
C SER A 47 -10.86 -2.30 8.25
N ARG A 48 -10.45 -2.18 7.00
CA ARG A 48 -11.23 -2.58 5.83
C ARG A 48 -10.92 -4.02 5.44
N ASP A 49 -11.95 -4.75 4.97
CA ASP A 49 -11.80 -6.05 4.36
C ASP A 49 -11.35 -5.95 2.90
N TYR A 50 -10.42 -6.84 2.52
CA TYR A 50 -9.94 -7.02 1.16
C TYR A 50 -10.17 -8.48 0.74
N PRO A 51 -11.41 -8.85 0.39
CA PRO A 51 -11.75 -10.25 0.14
C PRO A 51 -11.11 -10.79 -1.13
N GLY A 52 -10.75 -9.93 -2.09
CA GLY A 52 -10.36 -10.37 -3.42
C GLY A 52 -11.43 -11.25 -4.07
N SER A 53 -11.07 -11.97 -5.12
CA SER A 53 -11.93 -12.92 -5.79
C SER A 53 -11.12 -14.06 -6.40
N GLU A 54 -11.79 -15.04 -7.00
CA GLU A 54 -11.13 -15.94 -7.94
C GLU A 54 -10.57 -15.14 -9.13
N ILE A 55 -9.40 -15.56 -9.62
CA ILE A 55 -8.79 -15.01 -10.83
C ILE A 55 -9.42 -15.70 -12.05
N LYS A 56 -9.95 -14.89 -12.98
CA LYS A 56 -10.47 -15.37 -14.25
C LYS A 56 -9.46 -15.14 -15.36
N ILE A 57 -9.21 -16.17 -16.15
CA ILE A 57 -8.42 -16.02 -17.38
C ILE A 57 -9.35 -15.46 -18.46
N GLU A 58 -9.02 -14.27 -18.93
CA GLU A 58 -9.77 -13.56 -19.98
C GLU A 58 -9.22 -13.87 -21.38
N GLU A 59 -7.89 -14.03 -21.46
CA GLU A 59 -7.19 -14.31 -22.72
C GLU A 59 -5.91 -15.11 -22.44
N THR A 60 -5.64 -16.10 -23.28
CA THR A 60 -4.35 -16.80 -23.29
C THR A 60 -3.46 -16.18 -24.36
N LEU A 61 -2.35 -15.58 -23.92
CA LEU A 61 -1.38 -14.96 -24.81
C LEU A 61 -0.38 -16.02 -25.33
N SER A 62 0.31 -15.68 -26.42
CA SER A 62 1.41 -16.51 -26.91
C SER A 62 2.41 -16.77 -25.79
N PRO A 63 2.78 -18.05 -25.52
CA PRO A 63 3.66 -18.38 -24.42
C PRO A 63 5.07 -17.86 -24.68
N ALA A 64 5.73 -17.42 -23.63
CA ALA A 64 7.18 -17.25 -23.63
C ALA A 64 7.86 -18.58 -23.26
N GLY A 65 9.15 -18.75 -23.58
CA GLY A 65 9.84 -20.03 -23.44
C GLY A 65 9.57 -20.76 -22.13
N SER A 66 9.89 -20.18 -20.97
CA SER A 66 9.85 -20.81 -19.67
C SER A 66 8.56 -20.55 -18.85
N TYR A 67 7.60 -19.77 -19.37
CA TYR A 67 6.35 -19.46 -18.65
C TYR A 67 5.15 -19.29 -19.60
N LYS A 68 3.94 -19.42 -19.04
CA LYS A 68 2.67 -19.13 -19.70
C LYS A 68 2.29 -17.69 -19.42
N ARG A 69 1.51 -17.08 -20.33
CA ARG A 69 1.10 -15.68 -20.28
C ARG A 69 -0.40 -15.56 -20.43
N TYR A 70 -1.04 -14.75 -19.57
CA TYR A 70 -2.48 -14.56 -19.60
C TYR A 70 -2.83 -13.09 -19.33
N ILE A 71 -3.86 -12.61 -19.99
CA ILE A 71 -4.66 -11.52 -19.46
C ILE A 71 -5.68 -12.14 -18.51
N ALA A 72 -5.65 -11.71 -17.27
CA ALA A 72 -6.54 -12.19 -16.22
C ALA A 72 -7.38 -11.04 -15.67
N SER A 73 -8.36 -11.35 -14.85
CA SER A 73 -9.12 -10.37 -14.08
C SER A 73 -9.46 -10.87 -12.69
N TYR A 74 -9.73 -9.93 -11.80
CA TYR A 74 -10.22 -10.18 -10.45
C TYR A 74 -11.21 -9.07 -10.06
N LYS A 75 -11.87 -9.19 -8.90
CA LYS A 75 -12.79 -8.16 -8.39
C LYS A 75 -12.13 -7.36 -7.26
N SER A 76 -12.30 -6.03 -7.33
CA SER A 76 -11.96 -5.06 -6.30
C SER A 76 -13.11 -4.07 -6.16
N ASP A 77 -13.73 -3.99 -4.98
CA ASP A 77 -14.91 -3.15 -4.73
C ASP A 77 -16.07 -3.38 -5.72
N GLY A 78 -16.26 -4.63 -6.18
CA GLY A 78 -17.22 -4.95 -7.20
C GLY A 78 -16.77 -4.68 -8.65
N LEU A 79 -15.71 -3.86 -8.84
CA LEU A 79 -15.14 -3.56 -10.15
C LEU A 79 -14.35 -4.75 -10.70
N LYS A 80 -14.40 -4.94 -12.00
CA LYS A 80 -13.55 -5.88 -12.72
C LYS A 80 -12.22 -5.20 -13.04
N ILE A 81 -11.16 -5.68 -12.39
CA ILE A 81 -9.79 -5.18 -12.60
C ILE A 81 -9.03 -6.21 -13.43
N TYR A 82 -8.44 -5.76 -14.53
CA TYR A 82 -7.57 -6.59 -15.36
C TYR A 82 -6.17 -6.69 -14.78
N ALA A 83 -5.45 -7.74 -15.17
CA ALA A 83 -4.07 -7.97 -14.75
C ALA A 83 -3.32 -8.79 -15.81
N LEU A 84 -1.99 -8.64 -15.86
CA LEU A 84 -1.13 -9.62 -16.49
C LEU A 84 -0.80 -10.71 -15.47
N LEU A 85 -1.01 -11.97 -15.86
CA LEU A 85 -0.62 -13.14 -15.08
C LEU A 85 0.41 -13.96 -15.87
N LEU A 86 1.61 -14.12 -15.29
CA LEU A 86 2.66 -14.99 -15.81
C LEU A 86 2.82 -16.18 -14.87
N VAL A 87 2.82 -17.40 -15.42
CA VAL A 87 2.92 -18.64 -14.63
C VAL A 87 4.08 -19.47 -15.16
N PRO A 88 5.12 -19.78 -14.33
CA PRO A 88 6.23 -20.61 -14.75
C PRO A 88 5.79 -21.98 -15.28
N LYS A 89 6.54 -22.54 -16.23
CA LYS A 89 6.38 -23.92 -16.71
C LYS A 89 7.32 -24.84 -15.91
N GLY A 90 6.98 -26.13 -15.88
CA GLY A 90 7.78 -27.16 -15.23
C GLY A 90 7.13 -27.69 -13.96
N ALA A 91 7.93 -28.41 -13.17
CA ALA A 91 7.47 -28.96 -11.90
C ALA A 91 7.32 -27.85 -10.86
N LYS A 92 6.08 -27.61 -10.43
CA LYS A 92 5.83 -26.68 -9.32
C LYS A 92 6.29 -27.28 -8.00
N LEU A 93 6.69 -26.42 -7.08
CA LEU A 93 6.94 -26.80 -5.70
C LEU A 93 5.65 -27.37 -5.06
N GLN A 94 5.80 -28.15 -4.00
CA GLN A 94 4.66 -28.84 -3.34
C GLN A 94 3.49 -27.92 -3.01
N LYS A 95 3.77 -26.67 -2.59
CA LYS A 95 2.75 -25.67 -2.24
C LYS A 95 2.41 -24.69 -3.37
N GLY A 96 3.06 -24.78 -4.52
CA GLY A 96 2.92 -23.84 -5.63
C GLY A 96 4.17 -22.98 -5.85
N TRP A 97 4.07 -22.04 -6.78
CA TRP A 97 5.14 -21.09 -7.10
C TRP A 97 5.08 -19.87 -6.17
N PRO A 98 6.24 -19.33 -5.73
CA PRO A 98 6.25 -18.03 -5.07
C PRO A 98 5.75 -16.94 -6.02
N VAL A 99 5.16 -15.88 -5.46
CA VAL A 99 4.45 -14.84 -6.22
C VAL A 99 5.17 -13.51 -6.07
N ILE A 100 5.25 -12.76 -7.17
CA ILE A 100 5.56 -11.33 -7.17
C ILE A 100 4.32 -10.56 -7.65
N ILE A 101 3.77 -9.73 -6.77
CA ILE A 101 2.87 -8.65 -7.17
C ILE A 101 3.74 -7.55 -7.75
N LEU A 102 3.42 -7.11 -8.98
CA LEU A 102 4.19 -6.08 -9.68
C LEU A 102 3.40 -4.79 -9.78
N ASN A 103 3.75 -3.82 -8.96
CA ASN A 103 3.15 -2.50 -8.93
C ASN A 103 3.83 -1.56 -9.90
N HIS A 104 3.17 -1.32 -11.05
CA HIS A 104 3.71 -0.44 -12.09
C HIS A 104 3.60 1.04 -11.72
N GLY A 105 4.46 1.86 -12.32
CA GLY A 105 4.42 3.32 -12.23
C GLY A 105 3.25 3.92 -13.01
N TYR A 106 3.16 5.26 -12.96
CA TYR A 106 2.12 5.95 -13.73
C TYR A 106 2.31 5.75 -15.24
N ILE A 107 1.24 5.39 -15.89
CA ILE A 107 1.08 5.35 -17.34
C ILE A 107 -0.25 6.04 -17.62
N ILE A 108 -0.35 6.76 -18.72
CA ILE A 108 -1.62 7.38 -19.14
C ILE A 108 -2.68 6.28 -19.21
N PRO A 109 -3.79 6.37 -18.46
CA PRO A 109 -4.74 5.27 -18.29
C PRO A 109 -5.24 4.66 -19.61
N GLU A 110 -5.53 5.48 -20.59
CA GLU A 110 -6.04 5.06 -21.90
C GLU A 110 -4.98 4.37 -22.78
N LYS A 111 -3.69 4.59 -22.47
CA LYS A 111 -2.55 3.97 -23.17
C LYS A 111 -2.03 2.73 -22.49
N TYR A 112 -2.54 2.41 -21.29
CA TYR A 112 -2.08 1.25 -20.54
C TYR A 112 -2.60 -0.04 -21.16
N THR A 113 -1.71 -1.02 -21.31
CA THR A 113 -2.07 -2.41 -21.64
C THR A 113 -1.34 -3.37 -20.69
N PRO A 114 -2.03 -4.41 -20.18
CA PRO A 114 -1.42 -5.34 -19.24
C PRO A 114 -0.18 -6.03 -19.80
N ASP A 115 -0.18 -6.37 -21.09
CA ASP A 115 0.87 -7.11 -21.79
C ASP A 115 1.88 -6.23 -22.54
N GLY A 116 1.69 -4.89 -22.53
CA GLY A 116 2.58 -3.93 -23.22
C GLY A 116 3.56 -3.22 -22.31
N ASN A 117 3.20 -2.99 -21.06
CA ASN A 117 3.99 -2.18 -20.14
C ASN A 117 4.69 -3.01 -19.06
N TYR A 118 5.89 -2.62 -18.64
CA TYR A 118 6.68 -3.29 -17.60
C TYR A 118 7.07 -4.75 -17.90
N ILE A 119 7.07 -5.14 -19.17
CA ILE A 119 7.36 -6.52 -19.59
C ILE A 119 8.79 -6.97 -19.25
N PRO A 120 9.87 -6.18 -19.40
CA PRO A 120 11.21 -6.61 -19.03
C PRO A 120 11.34 -7.01 -17.55
N TYR A 121 10.64 -6.33 -16.64
CA TYR A 121 10.62 -6.63 -15.21
C TYR A 121 9.82 -7.92 -14.94
N ALA A 122 8.62 -8.00 -15.48
CA ALA A 122 7.75 -9.18 -15.33
C ALA A 122 8.41 -10.45 -15.91
N ASP A 123 9.05 -10.33 -17.07
CA ASP A 123 9.80 -11.41 -17.73
C ASP A 123 10.97 -11.91 -16.87
N ALA A 124 11.71 -10.98 -16.26
CA ALA A 124 12.81 -11.34 -15.38
C ALA A 124 12.36 -12.16 -14.18
N PHE A 125 11.25 -11.79 -13.52
CA PHE A 125 10.68 -12.57 -12.41
C PHE A 125 10.16 -13.92 -12.87
N ALA A 126 9.38 -13.97 -13.97
CA ALA A 126 8.80 -15.21 -14.45
C ALA A 126 9.86 -16.22 -14.88
N LYS A 127 10.95 -15.79 -15.53
CA LYS A 127 12.13 -16.61 -15.89
C LYS A 127 12.85 -17.18 -14.67
N ASN A 128 12.76 -16.48 -13.54
CA ASN A 128 13.32 -16.91 -12.27
C ASN A 128 12.33 -17.69 -11.39
N GLY A 129 11.28 -18.27 -11.98
CA GLY A 129 10.40 -19.20 -11.28
C GLY A 129 9.41 -18.54 -10.31
N TYR A 130 9.01 -17.30 -10.56
CA TYR A 130 7.95 -16.62 -9.86
C TYR A 130 6.68 -16.55 -10.69
N ILE A 131 5.52 -16.77 -10.08
CA ILE A 131 4.29 -16.23 -10.65
C ILE A 131 4.38 -14.71 -10.57
N VAL A 132 4.08 -14.02 -11.66
CA VAL A 132 3.95 -12.56 -11.67
C VAL A 132 2.50 -12.20 -11.84
N PHE A 133 1.97 -11.41 -10.91
CA PHE A 133 0.64 -10.84 -11.02
C PHE A 133 0.74 -9.32 -11.01
N LYS A 134 0.44 -8.71 -12.15
CA LYS A 134 0.55 -7.26 -12.36
C LYS A 134 -0.83 -6.66 -12.56
N PRO A 135 -1.47 -6.10 -11.50
CA PRO A 135 -2.76 -5.44 -11.60
C PRO A 135 -2.66 -4.18 -12.46
N SER A 136 -3.75 -3.90 -13.20
CA SER A 136 -3.85 -2.72 -14.05
C SER A 136 -4.43 -1.50 -13.33
N TYR A 137 -4.89 -1.65 -12.10
CA TYR A 137 -5.66 -0.69 -11.30
C TYR A 137 -6.96 -0.24 -11.98
N ARG A 138 -7.91 0.28 -11.19
CA ARG A 138 -9.18 0.82 -11.69
C ARG A 138 -8.98 1.94 -12.67
N GLY A 139 -9.80 1.98 -13.70
CA GLY A 139 -9.77 3.00 -14.76
C GLY A 139 -8.58 2.94 -15.72
N ASN A 140 -7.63 1.98 -15.56
CA ASN A 140 -6.52 1.83 -16.48
C ASN A 140 -6.80 0.75 -17.54
N GLY A 141 -6.61 1.09 -18.80
CA GLY A 141 -6.87 0.20 -19.93
C GLY A 141 -8.32 -0.27 -19.96
N LYS A 142 -8.53 -1.59 -19.83
CA LYS A 142 -9.86 -2.21 -19.82
C LYS A 142 -10.45 -2.37 -18.40
N SER A 143 -9.74 -1.98 -17.35
CA SER A 143 -10.25 -2.06 -15.98
C SER A 143 -11.41 -1.11 -15.75
N GLU A 144 -12.46 -1.60 -15.06
CA GLU A 144 -13.61 -0.77 -14.70
C GLU A 144 -13.22 0.32 -13.68
N GLY A 145 -14.09 1.31 -13.51
CA GLY A 145 -13.89 2.42 -12.58
C GLY A 145 -13.23 3.64 -13.20
N VAL A 146 -12.74 4.54 -12.37
CA VAL A 146 -12.13 5.81 -12.77
C VAL A 146 -10.70 5.87 -12.26
N PRO A 147 -9.73 6.35 -13.05
CA PRO A 147 -8.35 6.48 -12.60
C PRO A 147 -8.24 7.63 -11.59
N THR A 148 -7.85 7.32 -10.34
CA THR A 148 -7.86 8.28 -9.22
C THR A 148 -6.48 8.72 -8.76
N SER A 149 -5.40 8.12 -9.27
CA SER A 149 -4.06 8.26 -8.70
C SER A 149 -3.92 7.60 -7.30
N THR A 150 -2.68 7.35 -6.87
CA THR A 150 -2.43 6.68 -5.58
C THR A 150 -2.14 7.65 -4.42
N TYR A 151 -1.76 8.91 -4.70
CA TYR A 151 -1.24 9.78 -3.64
C TYR A 151 -2.34 10.37 -2.75
N TYR A 152 -3.48 10.69 -3.36
CA TYR A 152 -4.58 11.39 -2.69
C TYR A 152 -5.90 10.59 -2.72
N SER A 153 -5.82 9.30 -3.03
CA SER A 153 -6.91 8.33 -3.01
C SER A 153 -6.39 6.98 -2.54
N PRO A 154 -7.16 6.18 -1.80
CA PRO A 154 -6.81 4.82 -1.40
C PRO A 154 -6.97 3.80 -2.52
N ASP A 155 -7.60 4.17 -3.63
CA ASP A 155 -8.20 3.25 -4.60
C ASP A 155 -7.22 2.25 -5.23
N TYR A 156 -6.04 2.71 -5.68
CA TYR A 156 -5.06 1.81 -6.28
C TYR A 156 -4.44 0.84 -5.25
N THR A 157 -4.26 1.29 -4.01
CA THR A 157 -3.85 0.41 -2.91
C THR A 157 -4.96 -0.62 -2.58
N ILE A 158 -6.24 -0.21 -2.63
CA ILE A 158 -7.36 -1.14 -2.45
C ILE A 158 -7.36 -2.19 -3.57
N ASP A 159 -7.12 -1.78 -4.81
CA ASP A 159 -7.04 -2.72 -5.93
C ASP A 159 -5.88 -3.70 -5.76
N ASP A 160 -4.72 -3.23 -5.28
CA ASP A 160 -3.56 -4.09 -5.07
C ASP A 160 -3.76 -5.06 -3.89
N LEU A 161 -4.32 -4.61 -2.77
CA LEU A 161 -4.64 -5.49 -1.64
C LEU A 161 -5.66 -6.57 -2.02
N ASN A 162 -6.65 -6.25 -2.87
CA ASN A 162 -7.55 -7.24 -3.45
C ASN A 162 -6.86 -8.15 -4.48
N ALA A 163 -5.83 -7.66 -5.21
CA ALA A 163 -5.00 -8.51 -6.06
C ALA A 163 -4.19 -9.51 -5.23
N ILE A 164 -3.58 -9.08 -4.13
CA ILE A 164 -2.89 -9.97 -3.17
C ILE A 164 -3.85 -11.03 -2.64
N ALA A 165 -5.04 -10.64 -2.19
CA ALA A 165 -6.06 -11.57 -1.70
C ALA A 165 -6.54 -12.55 -2.79
N SER A 166 -6.60 -12.10 -4.04
CA SER A 166 -7.04 -12.92 -5.18
C SER A 166 -5.98 -13.94 -5.60
N ILE A 167 -4.70 -13.52 -5.68
CA ILE A 167 -3.63 -14.44 -6.09
C ILE A 167 -3.38 -15.53 -5.04
N LYS A 168 -3.65 -15.28 -3.77
CA LYS A 168 -3.61 -16.31 -2.70
C LYS A 168 -4.58 -17.46 -2.96
N LYS A 169 -5.63 -17.25 -3.74
CA LYS A 169 -6.61 -18.27 -4.13
C LYS A 169 -6.25 -18.98 -5.44
N TYR A 170 -5.22 -18.51 -6.15
CA TYR A 170 -4.82 -19.10 -7.42
C TYR A 170 -4.15 -20.47 -7.21
N PRO A 171 -4.59 -21.55 -7.90
CA PRO A 171 -4.19 -22.93 -7.57
C PRO A 171 -2.69 -23.25 -7.68
N ASP A 172 -1.96 -22.47 -8.50
CA ASP A 172 -0.52 -22.68 -8.70
C ASP A 172 0.34 -21.78 -7.83
N ALA A 173 -0.25 -20.85 -7.05
CA ALA A 173 0.45 -19.91 -6.18
C ALA A 173 0.69 -20.49 -4.77
N ASP A 174 1.90 -20.28 -4.24
CA ASP A 174 2.16 -20.46 -2.81
C ASP A 174 1.70 -19.20 -2.05
N ALA A 175 0.52 -19.26 -1.45
CA ALA A 175 -0.07 -18.16 -0.69
C ALA A 175 0.78 -17.70 0.51
N SER A 176 1.77 -18.48 0.96
CA SER A 176 2.67 -18.14 2.03
C SER A 176 3.95 -17.41 1.58
N LYS A 177 4.15 -17.27 0.26
CA LYS A 177 5.37 -16.75 -0.36
C LYS A 177 5.07 -15.63 -1.36
N ILE A 178 4.56 -14.52 -0.85
CA ILE A 178 4.20 -13.34 -1.64
C ILE A 178 5.22 -12.24 -1.41
N GLY A 179 5.85 -11.78 -2.49
CA GLY A 179 6.65 -10.57 -2.55
C GLY A 179 5.94 -9.48 -3.34
N VAL A 180 6.27 -8.24 -3.06
CA VAL A 180 5.74 -7.08 -3.78
C VAL A 180 6.91 -6.29 -4.36
N TRP A 181 6.85 -5.98 -5.64
CA TRP A 181 7.81 -5.10 -6.33
C TRP A 181 7.08 -3.89 -6.87
N GLY A 182 7.60 -2.69 -6.58
CA GLY A 182 6.97 -1.47 -7.06
C GLY A 182 7.96 -0.45 -7.60
N HIS A 183 7.61 0.17 -8.74
CA HIS A 183 8.41 1.22 -9.38
C HIS A 183 7.65 2.54 -9.39
N SER A 184 8.34 3.66 -9.09
CA SER A 184 7.76 5.00 -9.19
C SER A 184 6.47 5.14 -8.35
N MET A 185 5.33 5.44 -8.97
CA MET A 185 4.01 5.42 -8.34
C MET A 185 3.72 4.06 -7.66
N GLY A 186 4.10 2.95 -8.30
CA GLY A 186 3.96 1.61 -7.73
C GLY A 186 4.77 1.41 -6.46
N GLY A 187 5.87 2.13 -6.28
CA GLY A 187 6.63 2.16 -5.02
C GLY A 187 5.83 2.77 -3.86
N SER A 188 5.00 3.79 -4.14
CA SER A 188 4.08 4.36 -3.14
C SER A 188 2.98 3.37 -2.76
N ILE A 189 2.43 2.63 -3.74
CA ILE A 189 1.45 1.57 -3.48
C ILE A 189 2.08 0.49 -2.61
N THR A 190 3.26 -0.02 -3.00
CA THR A 190 4.01 -1.04 -2.25
C THR A 190 4.28 -0.61 -0.80
N LEU A 191 4.65 0.65 -0.58
CA LEU A 191 4.88 1.15 0.78
C LEU A 191 3.58 1.17 1.60
N ARG A 192 2.44 1.52 1.00
CA ARG A 192 1.12 1.44 1.66
C ARG A 192 0.72 0.01 1.95
N ASP A 193 0.92 -0.90 1.01
CA ASP A 193 0.62 -2.33 1.20
C ASP A 193 1.37 -2.88 2.41
N LEU A 194 2.65 -2.54 2.55
CA LEU A 194 3.51 -2.98 3.66
C LEU A 194 3.02 -2.54 5.04
N VAL A 195 2.47 -1.34 5.15
CA VAL A 195 1.98 -0.82 6.44
C VAL A 195 0.52 -1.19 6.70
N ILE A 196 -0.22 -1.64 5.70
CA ILE A 196 -1.63 -2.07 5.82
C ILE A 196 -1.71 -3.58 5.97
N ASN A 197 -1.11 -4.34 5.06
CA ASN A 197 -1.10 -5.81 5.07
C ASN A 197 0.23 -6.32 5.65
N ILE A 198 0.35 -6.25 6.95
CA ILE A 198 1.59 -6.58 7.66
C ILE A 198 1.91 -8.08 7.73
N THR A 199 1.02 -8.97 7.29
CA THR A 199 1.16 -10.43 7.47
C THR A 199 1.43 -11.21 6.20
N ASP A 200 0.82 -10.84 5.09
CA ASP A 200 0.88 -11.62 3.85
C ASP A 200 2.17 -11.38 3.06
N ILE A 201 2.65 -10.13 3.05
CA ILE A 201 3.86 -9.75 2.30
C ILE A 201 5.10 -10.21 3.05
N LYS A 202 5.94 -11.03 2.39
CA LYS A 202 7.14 -11.62 2.97
C LYS A 202 8.43 -10.90 2.61
N ALA A 203 8.42 -10.12 1.54
CA ALA A 203 9.53 -9.27 1.10
C ALA A 203 9.00 -8.19 0.16
N ALA A 204 9.64 -7.02 0.14
CA ALA A 204 9.28 -5.97 -0.79
C ALA A 204 10.51 -5.30 -1.40
N VAL A 205 10.38 -4.89 -2.66
CA VAL A 205 11.43 -4.14 -3.37
C VAL A 205 10.81 -2.89 -4.00
N ILE A 206 11.43 -1.75 -3.78
CA ILE A 206 10.98 -0.44 -4.30
C ILE A 206 12.08 0.15 -5.18
N TRP A 207 11.73 0.42 -6.45
CA TRP A 207 12.61 1.06 -7.43
C TRP A 207 12.16 2.48 -7.71
N GLY A 208 13.02 3.49 -7.44
CA GLY A 208 12.74 4.88 -7.73
C GLY A 208 11.37 5.36 -7.22
N GLY A 209 10.95 4.83 -6.06
CA GLY A 209 9.58 4.99 -5.55
C GLY A 209 9.25 6.40 -5.08
N VAL A 210 8.01 6.82 -5.29
CA VAL A 210 7.46 8.06 -4.71
C VAL A 210 7.11 7.77 -3.23
N VAL A 211 8.14 7.74 -2.38
CA VAL A 211 8.07 7.31 -0.98
C VAL A 211 8.47 8.41 0.02
N GLY A 212 8.48 9.66 -0.43
CA GLY A 212 8.61 10.83 0.44
C GLY A 212 7.37 11.02 1.30
N THR A 213 7.49 11.86 2.34
CA THR A 213 6.34 12.30 3.13
C THR A 213 5.35 13.10 2.27
N TYR A 214 4.11 13.30 2.76
CA TYR A 214 3.18 14.20 2.05
C TYR A 214 3.70 15.63 1.93
N SER A 215 4.48 16.11 2.91
CA SER A 215 5.18 17.39 2.79
C SER A 215 6.20 17.37 1.64
N ASP A 216 6.96 16.29 1.50
CA ASP A 216 7.91 16.14 0.39
C ASP A 216 7.20 16.08 -0.95
N ILE A 217 6.13 15.29 -1.06
CA ILE A 217 5.34 15.13 -2.29
C ILE A 217 4.70 16.45 -2.71
N MET A 218 4.19 17.25 -1.76
CA MET A 218 3.51 18.51 -2.06
C MET A 218 4.45 19.68 -2.33
N PHE A 219 5.57 19.76 -1.61
CA PHE A 219 6.38 20.99 -1.59
C PHE A 219 7.79 20.79 -2.15
N ASN A 220 8.33 19.57 -2.09
CA ASN A 220 9.71 19.28 -2.46
C ASN A 220 9.86 18.45 -3.74
N TRP A 221 8.75 17.95 -4.29
CA TRP A 221 8.79 17.18 -5.53
C TRP A 221 8.70 18.09 -6.76
N GLN A 222 9.86 18.48 -7.26
CA GLN A 222 9.99 19.28 -8.48
C GLN A 222 10.44 18.42 -9.68
N GLY A 223 10.05 17.16 -9.71
CA GLY A 223 10.47 16.20 -10.73
C GLY A 223 10.05 16.63 -12.15
N ARG A 224 10.94 16.40 -13.11
CA ARG A 224 10.63 16.53 -14.53
C ARG A 224 10.00 15.24 -15.01
N VAL A 225 8.70 15.27 -15.25
CA VAL A 225 8.02 14.12 -15.85
C VAL A 225 8.46 13.98 -17.32
N SER A 226 8.76 12.74 -17.72
CA SER A 226 9.17 12.40 -19.08
C SER A 226 8.02 12.46 -20.11
N TYR A 227 6.79 12.64 -19.62
CA TYR A 227 5.58 12.79 -20.43
C TYR A 227 4.82 14.04 -20.00
N LYS A 228 4.06 14.61 -20.91
CA LYS A 228 3.09 15.66 -20.56
C LYS A 228 1.77 14.96 -20.19
N PRO A 229 1.34 15.03 -18.91
CA PRO A 229 0.00 14.57 -18.55
C PRO A 229 -1.03 15.33 -19.36
N THR A 230 -2.15 14.70 -19.69
CA THR A 230 -3.28 15.41 -20.30
C THR A 230 -3.84 16.44 -19.30
N ALA A 231 -4.57 17.43 -19.80
CA ALA A 231 -5.25 18.39 -18.92
C ALA A 231 -6.24 17.68 -17.98
N GLU A 232 -6.87 16.62 -18.46
CA GLU A 232 -7.80 15.78 -17.68
C GLU A 232 -7.10 15.01 -16.58
N ASP A 233 -5.95 14.36 -16.85
CA ASP A 233 -5.12 13.69 -15.84
C ASP A 233 -4.67 14.65 -14.74
N LEU A 234 -4.21 15.84 -15.13
CA LEU A 234 -3.80 16.88 -14.18
C LEU A 234 -4.99 17.35 -13.33
N MET A 235 -6.16 17.51 -13.95
CA MET A 235 -7.37 17.93 -13.26
C MET A 235 -7.80 16.89 -12.23
N LEU A 236 -7.83 15.60 -12.57
CA LEU A 236 -8.19 14.51 -11.65
C LEU A 236 -7.22 14.40 -10.50
N ARG A 237 -5.91 14.42 -10.77
CA ARG A 237 -4.87 14.39 -9.75
C ARG A 237 -4.96 15.58 -8.80
N ASN A 238 -5.12 16.78 -9.33
CA ASN A 238 -5.23 18.02 -8.57
C ASN A 238 -6.54 18.07 -7.79
N LYS A 239 -7.65 17.62 -8.38
CA LYS A 239 -8.97 17.60 -7.72
C LYS A 239 -8.93 16.87 -6.37
N ASN A 240 -8.37 15.66 -6.32
CA ASN A 240 -8.30 14.90 -5.08
C ASN A 240 -7.38 15.57 -4.05
N ARG A 241 -6.21 16.09 -4.48
CA ARG A 241 -5.32 16.87 -3.63
C ARG A 241 -6.01 18.12 -3.08
N ASP A 242 -6.62 18.89 -3.96
CA ASP A 242 -7.22 20.18 -3.61
C ASP A 242 -8.44 19.98 -2.70
N LEU A 243 -9.21 18.92 -2.90
CA LEU A 243 -10.29 18.53 -1.99
C LEU A 243 -9.76 18.19 -0.59
N LEU A 244 -8.73 17.34 -0.49
CA LEU A 244 -8.13 16.99 0.80
C LEU A 244 -7.57 18.23 1.51
N VAL A 245 -6.89 19.10 0.77
CA VAL A 245 -6.32 20.36 1.32
C VAL A 245 -7.42 21.33 1.73
N SER A 246 -8.50 21.44 0.96
CA SER A 246 -9.61 22.35 1.29
C SER A 246 -10.35 21.93 2.58
N VAL A 247 -10.47 20.64 2.82
CA VAL A 247 -11.16 20.08 4.00
C VAL A 247 -10.23 20.03 5.22
N ASN A 248 -8.96 19.63 5.01
CA ASN A 248 -8.05 19.30 6.12
C ASN A 248 -6.91 20.31 6.30
N GLY A 249 -6.77 21.29 5.43
CA GLY A 249 -5.58 22.15 5.39
C GLY A 249 -4.35 21.45 4.79
N THR A 250 -3.22 22.14 4.76
CA THR A 250 -1.94 21.60 4.25
C THR A 250 -1.23 20.75 5.32
N PRO A 251 -0.21 19.95 4.97
CA PRO A 251 0.60 19.20 5.93
C PRO A 251 1.18 20.06 7.07
N THR A 252 1.57 21.31 6.79
CA THR A 252 2.06 22.25 7.77
C THR A 252 0.97 22.81 8.71
N LYS A 253 -0.27 22.91 8.24
CA LYS A 253 -1.38 23.45 9.04
C LYS A 253 -2.11 22.38 9.85
N ASN A 254 -2.13 21.14 9.39
CA ASN A 254 -2.78 20.01 10.06
C ASN A 254 -1.92 18.76 9.96
N PRO A 255 -0.78 18.71 10.67
CA PRO A 255 0.13 17.57 10.61
C PRO A 255 -0.53 16.27 11.06
N ASP A 256 -1.46 16.29 12.02
CA ASP A 256 -2.11 15.09 12.54
C ASP A 256 -2.90 14.35 11.46
N PHE A 257 -3.67 15.08 10.65
CA PHE A 257 -4.36 14.48 9.51
C PHE A 257 -3.36 13.87 8.51
N TRP A 258 -2.36 14.64 8.09
CA TRP A 258 -1.42 14.19 7.06
C TRP A 258 -0.54 13.03 7.55
N ASN A 259 -0.16 13.02 8.82
CA ASN A 259 0.54 11.89 9.44
C ASN A 259 -0.34 10.63 9.46
N SER A 260 -1.66 10.79 9.69
CA SER A 260 -2.59 9.65 9.71
C SER A 260 -2.75 8.96 8.34
N VAL A 261 -2.51 9.68 7.25
CA VAL A 261 -2.61 9.17 5.86
C VAL A 261 -1.25 8.82 5.25
N ASP A 262 -0.14 9.21 5.87
CA ASP A 262 1.21 9.02 5.37
C ASP A 262 1.80 7.69 5.81
N PRO A 263 2.08 6.74 4.89
CA PRO A 263 2.63 5.43 5.26
C PRO A 263 4.01 5.53 5.95
N THR A 264 4.77 6.63 5.76
CA THR A 264 6.08 6.80 6.39
C THR A 264 6.03 7.03 7.90
N TYR A 265 4.84 7.24 8.48
CA TYR A 265 4.61 7.32 9.93
C TYR A 265 4.24 5.99 10.57
N PHE A 266 4.09 4.92 9.77
CA PHE A 266 3.69 3.58 10.23
C PHE A 266 4.74 2.51 9.93
N LEU A 267 5.99 2.91 9.67
CA LEU A 267 7.07 2.00 9.28
C LEU A 267 7.45 1.02 10.39
N GLU A 268 7.21 1.37 11.65
CA GLU A 268 7.46 0.46 12.77
C GLU A 268 6.58 -0.80 12.74
N ASP A 269 5.44 -0.74 12.05
CA ASP A 269 4.53 -1.88 11.92
C ASP A 269 4.95 -2.84 10.79
N THR A 270 5.87 -2.45 9.90
CA THR A 270 6.29 -3.32 8.81
C THR A 270 7.09 -4.51 9.34
N ALA A 271 6.70 -5.72 8.93
CA ALA A 271 7.41 -6.95 9.28
C ALA A 271 8.33 -7.46 8.16
N ALA A 272 7.99 -7.17 6.91
CA ALA A 272 8.74 -7.65 5.75
C ALA A 272 10.07 -6.93 5.57
N PRO A 273 11.16 -7.64 5.21
CA PRO A 273 12.39 -7.00 4.73
C PRO A 273 12.13 -6.21 3.44
N ILE A 274 12.84 -5.09 3.31
CA ILE A 274 12.66 -4.13 2.21
C ILE A 274 13.99 -3.88 1.50
N GLN A 275 14.01 -3.98 0.17
CA GLN A 275 15.11 -3.47 -0.65
C GLN A 275 14.67 -2.20 -1.37
N ILE A 276 15.54 -1.19 -1.39
CA ILE A 276 15.31 0.09 -2.06
C ILE A 276 16.40 0.30 -3.10
N ASP A 277 15.99 0.45 -4.36
CA ASP A 277 16.86 0.70 -5.51
C ASP A 277 16.54 2.06 -6.11
N VAL A 278 17.54 2.88 -6.40
CA VAL A 278 17.34 4.22 -6.97
C VAL A 278 18.46 4.63 -7.91
N GLY A 279 18.09 5.16 -9.08
CA GLY A 279 19.05 5.84 -9.96
C GLY A 279 19.46 7.18 -9.35
N LEU A 280 20.76 7.40 -9.17
CA LEU A 280 21.24 8.64 -8.56
C LEU A 280 21.15 9.85 -9.51
N SER A 281 20.88 9.61 -10.80
CA SER A 281 20.54 10.63 -11.80
C SER A 281 19.06 10.66 -12.14
N ASP A 282 18.21 10.14 -11.24
CA ASP A 282 16.76 10.22 -11.38
C ASP A 282 16.30 11.69 -11.35
N ASN A 283 15.68 12.15 -12.45
CA ASN A 283 15.15 13.50 -12.58
C ASN A 283 13.62 13.55 -12.52
N GLN A 284 12.96 12.41 -12.30
CA GLN A 284 11.50 12.30 -12.19
C GLN A 284 11.07 12.25 -10.71
N VAL A 285 11.72 11.37 -9.92
CA VAL A 285 11.49 11.24 -8.49
C VAL A 285 12.81 11.53 -7.76
N PRO A 286 12.84 12.48 -6.82
CA PRO A 286 14.06 12.80 -6.10
C PRO A 286 14.67 11.57 -5.42
N PRO A 287 15.95 11.22 -5.66
CA PRO A 287 16.62 10.11 -4.97
C PRO A 287 16.59 10.23 -3.43
N ASP A 288 16.42 11.45 -2.94
CA ASP A 288 16.30 11.74 -1.51
C ASP A 288 15.05 11.12 -0.86
N PHE A 289 13.97 10.88 -1.62
CA PHE A 289 12.80 10.17 -1.10
C PHE A 289 13.16 8.74 -0.71
N SER A 290 13.86 8.04 -1.59
CA SER A 290 14.37 6.68 -1.32
C SER A 290 15.38 6.66 -0.18
N ARG A 291 16.29 7.61 -0.12
CA ARG A 291 17.29 7.75 0.96
C ARG A 291 16.62 8.07 2.30
N GLY A 292 15.62 8.94 2.30
CA GLY A 292 14.85 9.30 3.50
C GLY A 292 14.10 8.09 4.07
N LEU A 293 13.44 7.31 3.21
CA LEU A 293 12.78 6.06 3.61
C LEU A 293 13.78 5.06 4.20
N TYR A 294 14.92 4.83 3.54
CA TYR A 294 15.97 3.96 4.04
C TYR A 294 16.44 4.37 5.44
N ASN A 295 16.74 5.65 5.64
CA ASN A 295 17.21 6.17 6.92
C ASN A 295 16.18 5.96 8.03
N LYS A 296 14.89 6.24 7.77
CA LYS A 296 13.80 5.99 8.73
C LYS A 296 13.72 4.51 9.11
N LEU A 297 13.74 3.60 8.13
CA LEU A 297 13.70 2.15 8.37
C LEU A 297 14.92 1.67 9.18
N LYS A 298 16.11 2.21 8.91
CA LYS A 298 17.34 1.88 9.67
C LYS A 298 17.24 2.33 11.12
N ILE A 299 16.76 3.56 11.37
CA ILE A 299 16.55 4.08 12.74
C ILE A 299 15.57 3.18 13.52
N LEU A 300 14.54 2.68 12.85
CA LEU A 300 13.55 1.77 13.44
C LEU A 300 14.05 0.31 13.56
N GLY A 301 15.31 0.02 13.23
CA GLY A 301 15.88 -1.33 13.30
C GLY A 301 15.29 -2.32 12.31
N LYS A 302 14.65 -1.85 11.22
CA LYS A 302 14.05 -2.73 10.20
C LYS A 302 15.09 -3.34 9.29
N THR A 303 14.81 -4.53 8.77
CA THR A 303 15.64 -5.19 7.77
C THR A 303 15.48 -4.45 6.44
N VAL A 304 16.48 -3.65 6.07
CA VAL A 304 16.45 -2.84 4.84
C VAL A 304 17.80 -2.82 4.14
N GLU A 305 17.76 -2.98 2.82
CA GLU A 305 18.91 -2.80 1.91
C GLU A 305 18.68 -1.58 1.02
N TYR A 306 19.75 -0.86 0.69
CA TYR A 306 19.69 0.31 -0.18
C TYR A 306 20.79 0.25 -1.24
N TYR A 307 20.40 0.44 -2.49
CA TYR A 307 21.30 0.49 -3.63
C TYR A 307 21.07 1.75 -4.47
N GLY A 308 22.01 2.67 -4.39
CA GLY A 308 22.09 3.83 -5.29
C GLY A 308 22.93 3.48 -6.53
N TYR A 309 22.42 3.77 -7.72
CA TYR A 309 23.09 3.48 -8.99
C TYR A 309 23.59 4.79 -9.64
N PRO A 310 24.91 5.09 -9.57
CA PRO A 310 25.47 6.30 -10.17
C PRO A 310 25.20 6.35 -11.68
N GLY A 311 24.81 7.53 -12.19
CA GLY A 311 24.53 7.76 -13.60
C GLY A 311 23.24 7.11 -14.14
N SER A 312 22.53 6.33 -13.32
CA SER A 312 21.26 5.71 -13.73
C SER A 312 20.09 6.67 -13.56
N ASN A 313 19.17 6.61 -14.52
CA ASN A 313 17.92 7.39 -14.57
C ASN A 313 16.84 6.77 -13.68
N HIS A 314 15.59 7.28 -13.81
CA HIS A 314 14.41 6.83 -13.08
C HIS A 314 14.14 5.32 -13.17
N ASP A 315 14.29 4.75 -14.37
CA ASP A 315 14.08 3.31 -14.62
C ASP A 315 15.31 2.46 -14.32
N ILE A 316 16.38 3.05 -13.80
CA ILE A 316 17.69 2.42 -13.55
C ILE A 316 18.24 1.72 -14.81
N GLN A 317 17.96 2.24 -16.00
CA GLN A 317 18.28 1.60 -17.28
C GLN A 317 19.76 1.27 -17.46
N GLN A 318 20.66 2.17 -17.06
CA GLN A 318 22.10 2.01 -17.18
C GLN A 318 22.66 0.87 -16.32
N SER A 319 21.94 0.52 -15.27
CA SER A 319 22.31 -0.55 -14.31
C SER A 319 21.27 -1.65 -14.22
N PHE A 320 20.33 -1.74 -15.18
CA PHE A 320 19.15 -2.63 -15.13
C PHE A 320 19.49 -4.07 -14.79
N THR A 321 20.46 -4.67 -15.47
CA THR A 321 20.86 -6.06 -15.25
C THR A 321 21.38 -6.30 -13.83
N LEU A 322 22.19 -5.38 -13.30
CA LEU A 322 22.71 -5.48 -11.93
C LEU A 322 21.59 -5.29 -10.90
N ALA A 323 20.72 -4.31 -11.10
CA ALA A 323 19.61 -4.01 -10.21
C ALA A 323 18.61 -5.17 -10.18
N MET A 324 18.24 -5.73 -11.35
CA MET A 324 17.37 -6.91 -11.43
C MET A 324 17.99 -8.15 -10.77
N LYS A 325 19.30 -8.35 -10.95
CA LYS A 325 19.99 -9.46 -10.26
C LYS A 325 19.86 -9.32 -8.74
N ARG A 326 20.15 -8.14 -8.19
CA ARG A 326 20.03 -7.87 -6.75
C ARG A 326 18.60 -8.08 -6.25
N THR A 327 17.62 -7.58 -7.00
CA THR A 327 16.19 -7.76 -6.72
C THR A 327 15.80 -9.24 -6.67
N ILE A 328 16.23 -10.05 -7.66
CA ILE A 328 15.96 -11.48 -7.70
C ILE A 328 16.66 -12.21 -6.55
N ASP A 329 17.92 -11.88 -6.28
CA ASP A 329 18.68 -12.46 -5.17
C ASP A 329 18.02 -12.15 -3.82
N PHE A 330 17.50 -10.93 -3.66
CA PHE A 330 16.74 -10.53 -2.48
C PHE A 330 15.46 -11.36 -2.33
N PHE A 331 14.62 -11.43 -3.36
CA PHE A 331 13.40 -12.24 -3.28
C PHE A 331 13.72 -13.74 -3.09
N ASN A 332 14.77 -14.27 -3.69
CA ASN A 332 15.16 -15.67 -3.48
C ASN A 332 15.50 -15.98 -2.01
N ARG A 333 16.09 -15.04 -1.27
CA ARG A 333 16.40 -15.22 0.18
C ARG A 333 15.16 -15.32 1.05
N TYR A 334 14.07 -14.68 0.66
CA TYR A 334 12.88 -14.58 1.52
C TYR A 334 11.68 -15.37 1.00
N LEU A 335 11.67 -15.75 -0.27
CA LEU A 335 10.52 -16.41 -0.90
C LEU A 335 10.83 -17.83 -1.38
N LYS A 336 12.09 -18.26 -1.39
CA LYS A 336 12.46 -19.63 -1.77
C LYS A 336 13.13 -20.35 -0.60
#